data_67522c08cdc3f99223953850b6e40ac2
#
_entry.id   67522c08cdc3f99223953850b6e40ac2
#
_cell.length_a   1.000
_cell.length_b   1.000
_cell.length_c   1.000
_cell.angle_alpha   90.00
_cell.angle_beta   90.00
_cell.angle_gamma   90.00
#
_symmetry.space_group_name_H-M   'P 1'
#
loop_
_entity.id
_entity.type
_entity.pdbx_description
1 polymer ?
#
loop_
_entity_poly.entity_id
_entity_poly.type
_entity_poly.pdbx_seq_one_letter_code
_entity_poly.pdbx_strand_id
1 'polypeptide(L)'
;QRQMCIRDRLFFIQMMGLKTGVLAGGLTLVVMILPTIVRTTQESLKTVPDSYREGALAMGAGKWHMVRTVVLPNAVDGIVTGCILAVGRIVGESAALLYTAGFGLVLNNFVTALESSSATLTVALYVYASERGETDIAFAIATILMLLTLVINLSANLVGRKLKKN
;
A
#
# COMPACT_ATOMS: atom_id res chain seq x y z
N GLN A 1 14.96 -2.26 5.80
CA GLN A 1 14.37 -1.66 4.57
C GLN A 1 15.33 -1.68 3.39
N ARG A 2 16.58 -1.20 3.53
CA ARG A 2 17.58 -1.20 2.45
C ARG A 2 17.82 -2.61 1.86
N GLN A 3 17.94 -3.63 2.69
CA GLN A 3 18.19 -5.01 2.23
C GLN A 3 16.98 -5.61 1.49
N MET A 4 15.75 -5.27 1.88
CA MET A 4 14.55 -5.66 1.14
C MET A 4 14.51 -5.04 -0.25
N CYS A 5 14.74 -3.73 -0.37
CA CYS A 5 14.75 -3.05 -1.67
C CYS A 5 15.81 -3.60 -2.64
N ILE A 6 17.00 -3.95 -2.14
CA ILE A 6 18.06 -4.55 -2.97
C ILE A 6 17.64 -5.94 -3.45
N ARG A 7 17.06 -6.75 -2.58
CA ARG A 7 16.58 -8.10 -2.92
C ARG A 7 15.43 -8.05 -3.94
N ASP A 8 14.48 -7.13 -3.76
CA ASP A 8 13.34 -6.97 -4.66
C ASP A 8 13.80 -6.46 -6.03
N ARG A 9 14.79 -5.55 -6.07
CA ARG A 9 15.43 -5.13 -7.32
C ARG A 9 16.11 -6.29 -8.03
N LEU A 10 16.88 -7.11 -7.32
CA LEU A 10 17.53 -8.29 -7.88
C LEU A 10 16.50 -9.28 -8.44
N PHE A 11 15.40 -9.48 -7.76
CA PHE A 11 14.35 -10.39 -8.18
C PHE A 11 13.58 -9.87 -9.41
N PHE A 12 13.02 -8.67 -9.36
CA PHE A 12 12.17 -8.17 -10.43
C PHE A 12 12.95 -7.69 -11.66
N ILE A 13 14.09 -7.04 -11.48
CA ILE A 13 14.86 -6.47 -12.59
C ILE A 13 15.81 -7.50 -13.18
N GLN A 14 16.56 -8.28 -12.35
CA GLN A 14 17.55 -9.22 -12.85
C GLN A 14 16.99 -10.60 -13.16
N MET A 15 16.08 -11.16 -12.34
CA MET A 15 15.53 -12.50 -12.59
C MET A 15 14.37 -12.48 -13.59
N MET A 16 13.47 -11.51 -13.51
CA MET A 16 12.32 -11.41 -14.41
C MET A 16 12.61 -10.58 -15.66
N GLY A 17 13.78 -9.93 -15.77
CA GLY A 17 14.15 -9.13 -16.93
C GLY A 17 13.29 -7.88 -17.13
N LEU A 18 12.56 -7.46 -16.10
CA LEU A 18 11.75 -6.25 -16.15
C LEU A 18 12.66 -5.02 -16.19
N LYS A 19 12.37 -4.10 -17.11
CA LYS A 19 13.03 -2.79 -17.15
C LYS A 19 12.65 -2.00 -15.88
N THR A 20 13.55 -1.14 -15.44
CA THR A 20 13.23 -0.16 -14.38
C THR A 20 12.08 0.71 -14.84
N GLY A 21 10.93 0.65 -14.16
CA GLY A 21 9.73 1.36 -14.56
C GLY A 21 8.64 1.29 -13.49
N VAL A 22 7.54 1.94 -13.75
CA VAL A 22 6.37 2.01 -12.85
C VAL A 22 5.86 0.61 -12.49
N LEU A 23 5.90 -0.32 -13.43
CA LEU A 23 5.42 -1.69 -13.23
C LEU A 23 6.30 -2.45 -12.23
N ALA A 24 7.62 -2.37 -12.35
CA ALA A 24 8.55 -2.98 -11.40
C ALA A 24 8.40 -2.36 -10.00
N GLY A 25 8.26 -1.02 -9.94
CA GLY A 25 8.00 -0.30 -8.69
C GLY A 25 6.69 -0.71 -8.04
N GLY A 26 5.62 -0.82 -8.81
CA GLY A 26 4.31 -1.26 -8.33
C GLY A 26 4.33 -2.68 -7.74
N LEU A 27 4.96 -3.63 -8.44
CA LEU A 27 5.10 -5.01 -7.96
C LEU A 27 5.92 -5.07 -6.66
N THR A 28 6.98 -4.29 -6.55
CA THR A 28 7.78 -4.18 -5.32
C THR A 28 6.95 -3.67 -4.15
N LEU A 29 6.11 -2.64 -4.37
CA LEU A 29 5.21 -2.13 -3.34
C LEU A 29 4.18 -3.18 -2.90
N VAL A 30 3.62 -3.95 -3.85
CA VAL A 30 2.67 -5.04 -3.54
C VAL A 30 3.34 -6.07 -2.62
N VAL A 31 4.53 -6.55 -2.98
CA VAL A 31 5.26 -7.54 -2.15
C VAL A 31 5.57 -6.98 -0.77
N MET A 32 5.94 -5.70 -0.68
CA MET A 32 6.31 -5.05 0.57
C MET A 32 5.11 -4.82 1.51
N ILE A 33 3.92 -4.50 0.96
CA ILE A 33 2.73 -4.22 1.75
C ILE A 33 1.95 -5.48 2.13
N LEU A 34 2.08 -6.55 1.33
CA LEU A 34 1.34 -7.79 1.51
C LEU A 34 1.48 -8.39 2.92
N PRO A 35 2.67 -8.51 3.52
CA PRO A 35 2.81 -9.00 4.90
C PRO A 35 2.05 -8.15 5.92
N THR A 36 2.00 -6.83 5.71
CA THR A 36 1.30 -5.90 6.61
C THR A 36 -0.21 -6.13 6.53
N ILE A 37 -0.77 -6.22 5.32
CA ILE A 37 -2.21 -6.47 5.12
C ILE A 37 -2.60 -7.83 5.68
N VAL A 38 -1.82 -8.88 5.39
CA VAL A 38 -2.08 -10.22 5.92
C VAL A 38 -2.10 -10.22 7.45
N ARG A 39 -1.11 -9.58 8.08
CA ARG A 39 -1.00 -9.53 9.54
C ARG A 39 -2.15 -8.77 10.18
N THR A 40 -2.48 -7.58 9.69
CA THR A 40 -3.62 -6.79 10.20
C THR A 40 -4.95 -7.50 10.00
N THR A 41 -5.12 -8.19 8.87
CA THR A 41 -6.31 -9.02 8.62
C THR A 41 -6.39 -10.19 9.60
N GLN A 42 -5.28 -10.90 9.84
CA GLN A 42 -5.23 -11.99 10.83
C GLN A 42 -5.56 -11.50 12.25
N GLU A 43 -5.00 -10.35 12.64
CA GLU A 43 -5.30 -9.75 13.95
C GLU A 43 -6.78 -9.37 14.05
N SER A 44 -7.35 -8.78 13.02
CA SER A 44 -8.77 -8.43 12.98
C SER A 44 -9.70 -9.65 13.06
N LEU A 45 -9.34 -10.74 12.40
CA LEU A 45 -10.10 -11.99 12.47
C LEU A 45 -10.00 -12.63 13.86
N LYS A 46 -8.88 -12.47 14.58
CA LYS A 46 -8.70 -12.98 15.94
C LYS A 46 -9.45 -12.18 17.01
N THR A 47 -9.78 -10.93 16.76
CA THR A 47 -10.55 -10.13 17.72
C THR A 47 -12.03 -10.52 17.79
N VAL A 48 -12.53 -11.32 16.83
CA VAL A 48 -13.90 -11.84 16.89
C VAL A 48 -14.00 -12.90 17.99
N PRO A 49 -14.88 -12.73 18.99
CA PRO A 49 -15.02 -13.66 20.12
C PRO A 49 -15.34 -15.07 19.65
N ASP A 50 -14.75 -16.07 20.34
CA ASP A 50 -14.95 -17.48 19.99
C ASP A 50 -16.40 -17.94 20.18
N SER A 51 -17.16 -17.29 21.07
CA SER A 51 -18.59 -17.54 21.27
C SER A 51 -19.41 -17.44 19.97
N TYR A 52 -19.06 -16.53 19.07
CA TYR A 52 -19.71 -16.42 17.76
C TYR A 52 -19.40 -17.61 16.86
N ARG A 53 -18.17 -18.14 16.96
CA ARG A 53 -17.74 -19.32 16.19
C ARG A 53 -18.40 -20.59 16.71
N GLU A 54 -18.40 -20.76 18.01
CA GLU A 54 -19.01 -21.91 18.69
C GLU A 54 -20.53 -21.93 18.49
N GLY A 55 -21.19 -20.78 18.62
CA GLY A 55 -22.63 -20.65 18.38
C GLY A 55 -23.02 -21.03 16.96
N ALA A 56 -22.28 -20.58 15.93
CA ALA A 56 -22.52 -20.94 14.55
C ALA A 56 -22.30 -22.45 14.28
N LEU A 57 -21.27 -23.03 14.86
CA LEU A 57 -21.00 -24.47 14.77
C LEU A 57 -22.06 -25.31 15.48
N ALA A 58 -22.53 -24.86 16.65
CA ALA A 58 -23.59 -25.52 17.40
C ALA A 58 -24.92 -25.58 16.63
N MET A 59 -25.18 -24.56 15.78
CA MET A 59 -26.34 -24.56 14.87
C MET A 59 -26.15 -25.42 13.61
N GLY A 60 -25.04 -26.15 13.49
CA GLY A 60 -24.75 -27.02 12.37
C GLY A 60 -24.16 -26.32 11.14
N ALA A 61 -23.70 -25.08 11.28
CA ALA A 61 -23.07 -24.39 10.17
C ALA A 61 -21.70 -25.02 9.83
N GLY A 62 -21.41 -25.22 8.54
CA GLY A 62 -20.10 -25.64 8.09
C GLY A 62 -19.04 -24.56 8.34
N LYS A 63 -17.78 -24.95 8.52
CA LYS A 63 -16.65 -24.03 8.80
C LYS A 63 -16.57 -22.87 7.81
N TRP A 64 -16.75 -23.11 6.53
CA TRP A 64 -16.71 -22.09 5.49
C TRP A 64 -17.87 -21.10 5.60
N HIS A 65 -19.07 -21.60 5.87
CA HIS A 65 -20.27 -20.78 6.07
C HIS A 65 -20.11 -19.89 7.31
N MET A 66 -19.63 -20.44 8.43
CA MET A 66 -19.32 -19.70 9.64
C MET A 66 -18.34 -18.55 9.38
N VAL A 67 -17.23 -18.82 8.68
CA VAL A 67 -16.22 -17.78 8.38
C VAL A 67 -16.84 -16.66 7.54
N ARG A 68 -17.57 -16.99 6.49
CA ARG A 68 -18.11 -16.01 5.54
C ARG A 68 -19.27 -15.19 6.11
N THR A 69 -20.12 -15.81 6.92
CA THR A 69 -21.38 -15.19 7.37
C THR A 69 -21.25 -14.57 8.75
N VAL A 70 -20.36 -15.09 9.61
CA VAL A 70 -20.25 -14.63 11.00
C VAL A 70 -18.92 -13.94 11.26
N VAL A 71 -17.80 -14.59 10.94
CA VAL A 71 -16.48 -14.07 11.34
C VAL A 71 -16.06 -12.88 10.47
N LEU A 72 -16.18 -13.01 9.16
CA LEU A 72 -15.73 -11.99 8.21
C LEU A 72 -16.49 -10.66 8.36
N PRO A 73 -17.83 -10.62 8.47
CA PRO A 73 -18.55 -9.36 8.66
C PRO A 73 -18.19 -8.65 9.97
N ASN A 74 -17.93 -9.41 11.04
CA ASN A 74 -17.52 -8.84 12.32
C ASN A 74 -16.06 -8.33 12.34
N ALA A 75 -15.21 -8.82 11.43
CA ALA A 75 -13.81 -8.41 11.30
C ALA A 75 -13.60 -7.27 10.29
N VAL A 76 -14.60 -6.87 9.51
CA VAL A 76 -14.50 -5.86 8.44
C VAL A 76 -13.89 -4.55 8.93
N ASP A 77 -14.24 -4.09 10.11
CA ASP A 77 -13.72 -2.84 10.71
C ASP A 77 -12.19 -2.83 10.81
N GLY A 78 -11.62 -3.92 11.32
CA GLY A 78 -10.19 -4.04 11.46
C GLY A 78 -9.49 -4.22 10.10
N ILE A 79 -10.10 -4.94 9.18
CA ILE A 79 -9.57 -5.13 7.81
C ILE A 79 -9.52 -3.80 7.08
N VAL A 80 -10.61 -3.01 7.11
CA VAL A 80 -10.67 -1.68 6.48
C VAL A 80 -9.64 -0.74 7.09
N THR A 81 -9.49 -0.73 8.41
CA THR A 81 -8.46 0.06 9.09
C THR A 81 -7.06 -0.35 8.64
N GLY A 82 -6.79 -1.65 8.53
CA GLY A 82 -5.52 -2.17 8.01
C GLY A 82 -5.24 -1.72 6.57
N CYS A 83 -6.25 -1.73 5.71
CA CYS A 83 -6.12 -1.22 4.33
C CYS A 83 -5.82 0.28 4.29
N ILE A 84 -6.46 1.08 5.12
CA ILE A 84 -6.20 2.53 5.21
C ILE A 84 -4.75 2.80 5.63
N LEU A 85 -4.26 2.09 6.64
CA LEU A 85 -2.86 2.18 7.09
C LEU A 85 -1.88 1.74 5.99
N ALA A 86 -2.21 0.70 5.24
CA ALA A 86 -1.43 0.22 4.11
C ALA A 86 -1.31 1.27 3.00
N VAL A 87 -2.41 1.94 2.64
CA VAL A 87 -2.41 3.03 1.64
C VAL A 87 -1.56 4.20 2.11
N GLY A 88 -1.69 4.62 3.38
CA GLY A 88 -0.87 5.70 3.95
C GLY A 88 0.63 5.38 3.89
N ARG A 89 1.01 4.12 4.12
CA ARG A 89 2.40 3.66 4.04
C ARG A 89 2.93 3.68 2.60
N ILE A 90 2.14 3.24 1.62
CA ILE A 90 2.53 3.24 0.19
C ILE A 90 2.81 4.67 -0.29
N VAL A 91 1.97 5.63 0.07
CA VAL A 91 2.13 7.03 -0.35
C VAL A 91 3.43 7.64 0.19
N GLY A 92 3.88 7.22 1.38
CA GLY A 92 5.13 7.69 2.00
C GLY A 92 6.40 6.95 1.54
N GLU A 93 6.30 5.89 0.73
CA GLU A 93 7.46 5.07 0.37
C GLU A 93 8.23 5.66 -0.80
N SER A 94 9.43 6.19 -0.52
CA SER A 94 10.32 6.77 -1.54
C SER A 94 11.52 5.87 -1.86
N ALA A 95 12.08 5.19 -0.86
CA ALA A 95 13.34 4.47 -1.01
C ALA A 95 13.22 3.26 -1.94
N ALA A 96 12.15 2.45 -1.82
CA ALA A 96 11.93 1.32 -2.70
C ALA A 96 11.70 1.77 -4.14
N LEU A 97 10.89 2.82 -4.34
CA LEU A 97 10.55 3.34 -5.66
C LEU A 97 11.74 3.98 -6.37
N LEU A 98 12.63 4.66 -5.65
CA LEU A 98 13.84 5.24 -6.22
C LEU A 98 14.70 4.17 -6.93
N TYR A 99 14.82 2.99 -6.33
CA TYR A 99 15.66 1.91 -6.86
C TYR A 99 14.95 1.02 -7.89
N THR A 100 13.63 0.95 -7.91
CA THR A 100 12.86 0.03 -8.77
C THR A 100 12.12 0.74 -9.89
N ALA A 101 11.48 1.86 -9.63
CA ALA A 101 10.79 2.66 -10.64
C ALA A 101 11.74 3.66 -11.33
N GLY A 102 12.88 3.99 -10.69
CA GLY A 102 13.79 5.01 -11.16
C GLY A 102 13.26 6.43 -10.91
N PHE A 103 13.88 7.42 -11.57
CA PHE A 103 13.47 8.79 -11.41
C PHE A 103 13.47 9.57 -12.74
N GLY A 104 12.71 9.16 -13.69
CA GLY A 104 12.51 9.91 -14.94
C GLY A 104 11.48 11.02 -14.74
N LEU A 105 11.90 12.29 -14.95
CA LEU A 105 11.02 13.47 -14.92
C LEU A 105 10.50 13.79 -16.33
N VAL A 106 10.01 12.78 -17.06
CA VAL A 106 9.53 12.95 -18.43
C VAL A 106 8.03 12.68 -18.46
N LEU A 107 7.29 13.58 -19.12
CA LEU A 107 5.87 13.38 -19.42
C LEU A 107 5.75 12.39 -20.57
N ASN A 108 5.40 11.16 -20.28
CA ASN A 108 5.18 10.10 -21.25
C ASN A 108 3.69 9.80 -21.41
N ASN A 109 3.31 9.24 -22.56
CA ASN A 109 1.98 8.68 -22.76
C ASN A 109 1.74 7.52 -21.81
N PHE A 110 0.47 7.28 -21.42
CA PHE A 110 0.10 6.30 -20.38
C PHE A 110 0.71 4.90 -20.61
N VAL A 111 0.78 4.43 -21.85
CA VAL A 111 1.33 3.10 -22.18
C VAL A 111 2.85 3.08 -22.08
N THR A 112 3.54 4.12 -22.56
CA THR A 112 5.00 4.24 -22.46
C THR A 112 5.47 4.58 -21.04
N ALA A 113 4.62 5.20 -20.23
CA ALA A 113 4.90 5.49 -18.83
C ALA A 113 5.01 4.21 -17.97
N LEU A 114 4.28 3.14 -18.31
CA LEU A 114 4.36 1.86 -17.59
C LEU A 114 5.71 1.16 -17.73
N GLU A 115 6.37 1.32 -18.87
CA GLU A 115 7.68 0.71 -19.15
C GLU A 115 8.85 1.68 -18.95
N SER A 116 8.58 2.97 -18.79
CA SER A 116 9.63 3.98 -18.62
C SER A 116 9.88 4.28 -17.14
N SER A 117 11.11 4.73 -16.87
CA SER A 117 11.47 5.26 -15.56
C SER A 117 10.62 6.51 -15.25
N SER A 118 9.95 6.51 -14.12
CA SER A 118 9.07 7.61 -13.72
C SER A 118 9.21 7.87 -12.22
N ALA A 119 9.31 9.14 -11.86
CA ALA A 119 9.44 9.56 -10.47
C ALA A 119 8.05 9.69 -9.82
N THR A 120 7.89 9.09 -8.65
CA THR A 120 6.76 9.43 -7.78
C THR A 120 7.03 10.76 -7.06
N LEU A 121 5.98 11.37 -6.53
CA LEU A 121 6.09 12.65 -5.81
C LEU A 121 7.06 12.56 -4.61
N THR A 122 7.10 11.43 -3.91
CA THR A 122 8.01 11.17 -2.79
C THR A 122 9.46 10.99 -3.25
N VAL A 123 9.69 10.36 -4.40
CA VAL A 123 11.01 10.25 -5.02
C VAL A 123 11.50 11.62 -5.49
N ALA A 124 10.63 12.39 -6.13
CA ALA A 124 10.96 13.75 -6.55
C ALA A 124 11.35 14.63 -5.34
N LEU A 125 10.58 14.58 -4.25
CA LEU A 125 10.91 15.28 -3.00
C LEU A 125 12.31 14.92 -2.51
N TYR A 126 12.63 13.63 -2.47
CA TYR A 126 13.94 13.14 -2.01
C TYR A 126 15.07 13.68 -2.89
N VAL A 127 14.94 13.60 -4.21
CA VAL A 127 15.95 14.03 -5.17
C VAL A 127 16.18 15.55 -5.10
N TYR A 128 15.11 16.34 -5.08
CA TYR A 128 15.24 17.80 -4.99
C TYR A 128 15.81 18.24 -3.65
N ALA A 129 15.42 17.62 -2.54
CA ALA A 129 15.92 17.97 -1.22
C ALA A 129 17.36 17.51 -0.97
N SER A 130 17.71 16.28 -1.37
CA SER A 130 18.99 15.65 -0.97
C SER A 130 20.06 15.70 -2.04
N GLU A 131 19.71 15.59 -3.32
CA GLU A 131 20.69 15.49 -4.40
C GLU A 131 20.92 16.82 -5.11
N ARG A 132 19.86 17.61 -5.30
CA ARG A 132 19.95 18.92 -5.99
C ARG A 132 20.12 20.11 -5.05
N GLY A 133 19.76 19.95 -3.78
CA GLY A 133 19.83 21.05 -2.79
C GLY A 133 18.82 22.18 -3.05
N GLU A 134 17.83 21.96 -3.93
CA GLU A 134 16.79 22.92 -4.26
C GLU A 134 15.66 22.89 -3.22
N THR A 135 15.89 23.51 -2.07
CA THR A 135 14.98 23.46 -0.92
C THR A 135 13.61 24.05 -1.19
N ASP A 136 13.52 25.10 -2.01
CA ASP A 136 12.25 25.79 -2.32
C ASP A 136 11.30 24.87 -3.08
N ILE A 137 11.82 24.16 -4.08
CA ILE A 137 11.04 23.18 -4.86
C ILE A 137 10.68 21.98 -3.97
N ALA A 138 11.59 21.53 -3.12
CA ALA A 138 11.34 20.44 -2.19
C ALA A 138 10.20 20.78 -1.20
N PHE A 139 10.17 22.01 -0.66
CA PHE A 139 9.07 22.45 0.21
C PHE A 139 7.72 22.52 -0.52
N ALA A 140 7.70 22.97 -1.78
CA ALA A 140 6.49 22.98 -2.59
C ALA A 140 5.95 21.56 -2.80
N ILE A 141 6.81 20.61 -3.16
CA ILE A 141 6.45 19.19 -3.34
C ILE A 141 5.95 18.58 -2.02
N ALA A 142 6.64 18.87 -0.91
CA ALA A 142 6.26 18.40 0.43
C ALA A 142 4.85 18.88 0.82
N THR A 143 4.53 20.15 0.54
CA THR A 143 3.21 20.72 0.82
C THR A 143 2.12 20.03 0.00
N ILE A 144 2.34 19.80 -1.30
CA ILE A 144 1.41 19.08 -2.16
C ILE A 144 1.21 17.65 -1.66
N LEU A 145 2.30 16.97 -1.29
CA LEU A 145 2.25 15.60 -0.77
C LEU A 145 1.47 15.53 0.55
N MET A 146 1.67 16.50 1.44
CA MET A 146 0.94 16.59 2.71
C MET A 146 -0.56 16.78 2.48
N LEU A 147 -0.96 17.66 1.59
CA LEU A 147 -2.37 17.87 1.23
C LEU A 147 -2.98 16.63 0.59
N LEU A 148 -2.26 15.99 -0.33
CA LEU A 148 -2.71 14.76 -1.00
C LEU A 148 -2.92 13.62 0.00
N THR A 149 -1.96 13.40 0.91
CA THR A 149 -2.08 12.34 1.94
C THR A 149 -3.23 12.62 2.90
N LEU A 150 -3.45 13.88 3.26
CA LEU A 150 -4.58 14.28 4.10
C LEU A 150 -5.92 13.98 3.41
N VAL A 151 -6.07 14.33 2.14
CA VAL A 151 -7.27 14.05 1.35
C VAL A 151 -7.51 12.55 1.22
N ILE A 152 -6.47 11.77 0.91
CA ILE A 152 -6.57 10.30 0.81
C ILE A 152 -7.01 9.69 2.15
N ASN A 153 -6.37 10.07 3.25
CA ASN A 153 -6.71 9.55 4.58
C ASN A 153 -8.12 9.95 5.02
N LEU A 154 -8.54 11.18 4.71
CA LEU A 154 -9.90 11.64 5.04
C LEU A 154 -10.95 10.86 4.24
N SER A 155 -10.74 10.68 2.94
CA SER A 155 -11.64 9.91 2.07
C SER A 155 -11.69 8.44 2.47
N ALA A 156 -10.55 7.83 2.77
CA ALA A 156 -10.48 6.46 3.25
C ALA A 156 -11.23 6.25 4.58
N ASN A 157 -11.07 7.19 5.52
CA ASN A 157 -11.82 7.18 6.79
C ASN A 157 -13.34 7.37 6.58
N LEU A 158 -13.76 8.21 5.65
CA LEU A 158 -15.17 8.39 5.32
C LEU A 158 -15.78 7.12 4.72
N VAL A 159 -15.06 6.48 3.80
CA VAL A 159 -15.48 5.20 3.20
C VAL A 159 -15.55 4.10 4.28
N GLY A 160 -14.54 4.02 5.16
CA GLY A 160 -14.53 3.07 6.26
C GLY A 160 -15.72 3.25 7.21
N ARG A 161 -16.05 4.49 7.57
CA ARG A 161 -17.24 4.79 8.40
C ARG A 161 -18.56 4.43 7.70
N LYS A 162 -18.64 4.59 6.40
CA LYS A 162 -19.85 4.25 5.63
C LYS A 162 -20.05 2.74 5.53
N LEU A 163 -18.96 1.98 5.38
CA LEU A 163 -18.99 0.51 5.39
C LEU A 163 -19.37 -0.06 6.77
N LYS A 164 -18.99 0.62 7.85
CA LYS A 164 -19.34 0.24 9.22
C LYS A 164 -20.83 0.42 9.54
N LYS A 165 -21.52 1.33 8.85
CA LYS A 165 -22.91 1.69 9.15
C LYS A 165 -23.94 0.78 8.47
N ASN A 166 -23.50 -0.09 7.55
CA ASN A 166 -24.32 -1.12 6.91
C ASN A 166 -23.98 -2.50 7.50
#